data_92ce08eac797049f9706ea7d41c0bf97
#
_entry.id   92ce08eac797049f9706ea7d41c0bf97
#
_cell.length_a   1.000
_cell.length_b   1.000
_cell.length_c   1.000
_cell.angle_alpha   90.00
_cell.angle_beta   90.00
_cell.angle_gamma   90.00
#
_symmetry.space_group_name_H-M   'P 1'
#
loop_
_entity.id
_entity.type
_entity.pdbx_description
1 polymer ?
#
loop_
_entity_poly.entity_id
_entity_poly.type
_entity_poly.pdbx_seq_one_letter_code
_entity_poly.pdbx_strand_id
1 'polypeptide(L)'
;LYTAECRKCEFCLNPKTNLCQAVRETQGQGVMPDGTSRFSLNGKPLMHYMGCSTFSNYTVLPEISLAKVREDAPFDKICYIGCGVTTGIGAVIFQAKVEIGSTVAVFGLGGIGLNVIQGSKLAGASRIIGVDINSERELLGKKFGMTDFINPKKVDNVVDQIIQITGGVDYSFECIGNVDVMRQALECCHKGWGESYIIGVAGAGQEISTRPFQLVTGRSWKGTAFGGARGRTDVPKIVDWYMDQKINIDDLITHTMKLEDINKAFDLMHSGESIRSVVIY
;
A
#
# COMPACT_ATOMS: atom_id res chain seq x y z
N LEU A 1 5.88 11.92 4.83
CA LEU A 1 4.84 10.94 5.15
C LEU A 1 3.46 11.47 4.78
N TYR A 2 2.68 10.70 4.06
CA TYR A 2 1.28 11.02 3.77
C TYR A 2 0.42 11.09 5.05
N THR A 3 0.60 10.14 5.95
CA THR A 3 -0.07 10.14 7.25
C THR A 3 0.87 10.71 8.30
N ALA A 4 0.55 11.91 8.80
CA ALA A 4 1.30 12.56 9.87
C ALA A 4 1.14 11.80 11.20
N GLU A 5 2.02 12.08 12.17
CA GLU A 5 1.93 11.55 13.53
C GLU A 5 2.32 12.65 14.53
N CYS A 6 1.32 13.40 15.05
CA CYS A 6 1.57 14.48 16.01
C CYS A 6 1.78 14.01 17.45
N ARG A 7 1.41 12.75 17.77
CA ARG A 7 1.54 12.11 19.09
C ARG A 7 0.73 12.77 20.23
N LYS A 8 -0.19 13.67 19.92
CA LYS A 8 -0.98 14.40 20.93
C LYS A 8 -2.48 14.48 20.63
N CYS A 9 -2.93 14.29 19.38
CA CYS A 9 -4.35 14.24 19.08
C CYS A 9 -4.98 12.91 19.51
N GLU A 10 -6.30 12.90 19.66
CA GLU A 10 -7.07 11.72 20.03
C GLU A 10 -6.74 10.51 19.17
N PHE A 11 -6.62 10.69 17.84
CA PHE A 11 -6.29 9.62 16.90
C PHE A 11 -4.88 9.06 17.09
N CYS A 12 -3.90 9.90 17.44
CA CYS A 12 -2.55 9.42 17.73
C CYS A 12 -2.45 8.69 19.08
N LEU A 13 -3.27 9.07 20.05
CA LEU A 13 -3.30 8.46 21.39
C LEU A 13 -4.13 7.18 21.42
N ASN A 14 -5.05 7.00 20.45
CA ASN A 14 -5.87 5.80 20.36
C ASN A 14 -5.12 4.67 19.63
N PRO A 15 -4.95 3.48 20.24
CA PRO A 15 -4.24 2.36 19.61
C PRO A 15 -4.95 1.75 18.39
N LYS A 16 -6.24 2.09 18.17
CA LYS A 16 -7.06 1.50 17.09
C LYS A 16 -6.88 2.19 15.73
N THR A 17 -6.16 3.31 15.65
CA THR A 17 -6.03 4.07 14.42
C THR A 17 -4.65 4.72 14.27
N ASN A 18 -4.24 4.93 13.02
CA ASN A 18 -3.05 5.69 12.64
C ASN A 18 -3.38 7.04 12.00
N LEU A 19 -4.67 7.41 11.91
CA LEU A 19 -5.17 8.52 11.11
C LEU A 19 -5.11 9.86 11.86
N CYS A 20 -3.90 10.36 12.12
CA CYS A 20 -3.68 11.67 12.72
C CYS A 20 -4.42 12.77 11.94
N GLN A 21 -5.16 13.62 12.68
CA GLN A 21 -5.96 14.70 12.09
C GLN A 21 -5.28 16.07 12.09
N ALA A 22 -4.09 16.20 12.71
CA ALA A 22 -3.44 17.49 12.96
C ALA A 22 -3.17 18.36 11.72
N VAL A 23 -2.98 17.73 10.56
CA VAL A 23 -2.76 18.42 9.27
C VAL A 23 -3.74 17.97 8.18
N ARG A 24 -4.73 17.14 8.54
CA ARG A 24 -5.57 16.46 7.55
C ARG A 24 -6.42 17.41 6.73
N GLU A 25 -6.97 18.44 7.38
CA GLU A 25 -7.82 19.43 6.72
C GLU A 25 -7.02 20.25 5.70
N THR A 26 -5.92 20.86 6.11
CA THR A 26 -5.06 21.65 5.22
C THR A 26 -4.39 20.81 4.14
N GLN A 27 -4.03 19.57 4.45
CA GLN A 27 -3.52 18.61 3.48
C GLN A 27 -4.56 18.31 2.38
N GLY A 28 -5.83 18.14 2.73
CA GLY A 28 -6.94 17.96 1.79
C GLY A 28 -7.19 19.18 0.90
N GLN A 29 -6.92 20.38 1.42
CA GLN A 29 -7.02 21.64 0.68
C GLN A 29 -5.78 21.91 -0.21
N GLY A 30 -4.71 21.11 -0.08
CA GLY A 30 -3.47 21.30 -0.80
C GLY A 30 -2.65 22.51 -0.32
N VAL A 31 -2.72 22.83 0.96
CA VAL A 31 -1.96 23.91 1.57
C VAL A 31 -1.20 23.46 2.82
N MET A 32 -0.30 24.29 3.30
CA MET A 32 0.40 24.12 4.56
C MET A 32 -0.54 24.38 5.74
N PRO A 33 -0.19 23.98 6.98
CA PRO A 33 -1.02 24.22 8.17
C PRO A 33 -1.39 25.70 8.43
N ASP A 34 -0.62 26.64 7.88
CA ASP A 34 -0.91 28.08 7.94
C ASP A 34 -1.87 28.57 6.83
N GLY A 35 -2.41 27.65 6.03
CA GLY A 35 -3.34 27.97 4.95
C GLY A 35 -2.68 28.52 3.68
N THR A 36 -1.35 28.51 3.58
CA THR A 36 -0.61 29.06 2.42
C THR A 36 0.11 27.98 1.64
N SER A 37 0.53 28.33 0.41
CA SER A 37 1.43 27.48 -0.42
C SER A 37 2.87 28.01 -0.40
N ARG A 38 3.82 27.10 -0.54
CA ARG A 38 5.25 27.42 -0.74
C ARG A 38 5.68 27.37 -2.19
N PHE A 39 4.75 27.02 -3.07
CA PHE A 39 5.00 26.92 -4.52
C PHE A 39 4.18 27.93 -5.30
N SER A 40 4.76 28.45 -6.36
CA SER A 40 4.06 29.33 -7.29
C SER A 40 4.57 29.15 -8.73
N LEU A 41 3.71 29.39 -9.69
CA LEU A 41 4.04 29.47 -11.12
C LEU A 41 3.52 30.79 -11.66
N ASN A 42 4.41 31.60 -12.23
CA ASN A 42 4.08 32.95 -12.76
C ASN A 42 3.28 33.82 -11.76
N GLY A 43 3.69 33.79 -10.48
CA GLY A 43 3.05 34.54 -9.40
C GLY A 43 1.74 33.96 -8.87
N LYS A 44 1.24 32.85 -9.43
CA LYS A 44 0.04 32.16 -8.94
C LYS A 44 0.42 31.01 -8.02
N PRO A 45 -0.21 30.86 -6.83
CA PRO A 45 0.10 29.76 -5.93
C PRO A 45 -0.26 28.41 -6.56
N LEU A 46 0.59 27.39 -6.32
CA LEU A 46 0.35 25.99 -6.65
C LEU A 46 0.00 25.23 -5.39
N MET A 47 -0.90 24.26 -5.51
CA MET A 47 -1.29 23.41 -4.39
C MET A 47 -0.17 22.42 -4.01
N HIS A 48 -0.08 22.10 -2.73
CA HIS A 48 0.76 21.03 -2.22
C HIS A 48 0.09 19.67 -2.45
N TYR A 49 0.77 18.76 -3.16
CA TYR A 49 0.27 17.40 -3.32
C TYR A 49 0.49 16.59 -2.04
N MET A 50 -0.58 16.11 -1.44
CA MET A 50 -0.60 15.29 -0.21
C MET A 50 0.18 15.92 0.97
N GLY A 51 0.32 17.26 0.99
CA GLY A 51 1.10 17.97 1.99
C GLY A 51 2.61 17.75 1.90
N CYS A 52 3.11 17.11 0.84
CA CYS A 52 4.51 16.72 0.68
C CYS A 52 5.18 17.36 -0.54
N SER A 53 4.60 17.23 -1.74
CA SER A 53 5.12 17.80 -3.00
C SER A 53 6.60 17.57 -3.23
N THR A 54 7.02 16.29 -3.23
CA THR A 54 8.44 15.91 -3.22
C THR A 54 9.11 15.86 -4.60
N PHE A 55 8.37 16.09 -5.70
CA PHE A 55 9.00 16.30 -7.03
C PHE A 55 9.55 17.72 -7.15
N SER A 56 10.55 18.02 -6.34
CA SER A 56 11.15 19.34 -6.19
C SER A 56 12.52 19.22 -5.54
N ASN A 57 13.47 20.08 -5.91
CA ASN A 57 14.79 20.15 -5.29
C ASN A 57 14.71 20.52 -3.79
N TYR A 58 13.68 21.30 -3.42
CA TYR A 58 13.44 21.71 -2.04
C TYR A 58 11.97 21.49 -1.69
N THR A 59 11.71 20.99 -0.48
CA THR A 59 10.36 20.85 0.05
C THR A 59 10.25 21.47 1.43
N VAL A 60 9.07 21.98 1.77
CA VAL A 60 8.73 22.43 3.11
C VAL A 60 7.59 21.58 3.62
N LEU A 61 7.79 20.94 4.76
CA LEU A 61 6.88 19.96 5.34
C LEU A 61 6.63 20.27 6.82
N PRO A 62 5.43 19.98 7.34
CA PRO A 62 5.22 19.96 8.79
C PRO A 62 6.13 18.90 9.44
N GLU A 63 6.79 19.24 10.55
CA GLU A 63 7.69 18.31 11.28
C GLU A 63 7.01 16.98 11.60
N ILE A 64 5.73 17.02 11.96
CA ILE A 64 4.93 15.83 12.29
C ILE A 64 4.69 14.88 11.11
N SER A 65 5.02 15.31 9.88
CA SER A 65 4.99 14.51 8.66
C SER A 65 6.37 13.97 8.28
N LEU A 66 7.38 14.15 9.12
CA LEU A 66 8.75 13.65 8.90
C LEU A 66 9.09 12.53 9.88
N ALA A 67 9.73 11.49 9.39
CA ALA A 67 10.33 10.45 10.21
C ALA A 67 11.85 10.50 10.06
N LYS A 68 12.59 10.63 11.18
CA LYS A 68 14.03 10.47 11.18
C LYS A 68 14.37 8.99 11.02
N VAL A 69 15.23 8.68 10.07
CA VAL A 69 15.74 7.33 9.81
C VAL A 69 17.25 7.29 10.00
N ARG A 70 17.85 6.11 9.96
CA ARG A 70 19.31 5.92 10.06
C ARG A 70 20.02 6.57 8.87
N GLU A 71 21.23 7.08 9.11
CA GLU A 71 21.97 7.91 8.14
C GLU A 71 22.64 7.10 7.02
N ASP A 72 22.88 5.81 7.26
CA ASP A 72 23.51 4.89 6.30
C ASP A 72 22.51 4.26 5.31
N ALA A 73 21.21 4.56 5.43
CA ALA A 73 20.20 4.03 4.52
C ALA A 73 20.23 4.75 3.14
N PRO A 74 20.26 4.01 2.01
CA PRO A 74 20.36 4.59 0.67
C PRO A 74 19.06 5.30 0.29
N PHE A 75 19.14 6.59 -0.02
CA PHE A 75 17.96 7.44 -0.30
C PHE A 75 17.16 6.99 -1.50
N ASP A 76 17.81 6.50 -2.55
CA ASP A 76 17.19 6.00 -3.78
C ASP A 76 16.32 4.73 -3.55
N LYS A 77 16.51 4.04 -2.43
CA LYS A 77 15.73 2.88 -2.01
C LYS A 77 14.67 3.26 -0.98
N ILE A 78 15.09 3.91 0.10
CA ILE A 78 14.19 4.19 1.23
C ILE A 78 13.13 5.25 0.91
N CYS A 79 13.29 6.07 -0.13
CA CYS A 79 12.25 7.01 -0.58
C CYS A 79 10.92 6.33 -0.87
N TYR A 80 10.91 5.05 -1.23
CA TYR A 80 9.70 4.28 -1.46
C TYR A 80 9.02 3.79 -0.18
N ILE A 81 9.75 3.72 0.93
CA ILE A 81 9.19 3.29 2.24
C ILE A 81 8.14 4.27 2.74
N GLY A 82 8.28 5.56 2.46
CA GLY A 82 7.35 6.61 2.92
C GLY A 82 5.89 6.48 2.46
N CYS A 83 5.57 5.54 1.54
CA CYS A 83 4.21 5.28 1.07
C CYS A 83 4.01 3.79 0.76
N GLY A 84 4.43 3.34 -0.43
CA GLY A 84 4.04 2.04 -0.99
C GLY A 84 4.50 0.84 -0.17
N VAL A 85 5.76 0.82 0.28
CA VAL A 85 6.30 -0.27 1.09
C VAL A 85 5.58 -0.33 2.44
N THR A 86 5.46 0.80 3.14
CA THR A 86 4.76 0.86 4.43
C THR A 86 3.28 0.49 4.29
N THR A 87 2.61 0.91 3.21
CA THR A 87 1.20 0.55 2.98
C THR A 87 1.04 -0.96 2.84
N GLY A 88 1.84 -1.61 2.00
CA GLY A 88 1.71 -3.05 1.74
C GLY A 88 2.13 -3.91 2.95
N ILE A 89 3.33 -3.72 3.46
CA ILE A 89 3.84 -4.47 4.61
C ILE A 89 3.00 -4.17 5.87
N GLY A 90 2.66 -2.91 6.09
CA GLY A 90 1.88 -2.49 7.24
C GLY A 90 0.48 -3.07 7.25
N ALA A 91 -0.18 -3.19 6.07
CA ALA A 91 -1.49 -3.83 5.97
C ALA A 91 -1.48 -5.26 6.54
N VAL A 92 -0.39 -5.98 6.33
CA VAL A 92 -0.19 -7.35 6.84
C VAL A 92 0.18 -7.35 8.33
N ILE A 93 1.22 -6.58 8.69
CA ILE A 93 1.87 -6.68 10.02
C ILE A 93 1.16 -5.85 11.09
N PHE A 94 0.75 -4.62 10.75
CA PHE A 94 0.18 -3.70 11.74
C PHE A 94 -1.35 -3.72 11.75
N GLN A 95 -1.99 -3.82 10.57
CA GLN A 95 -3.45 -3.76 10.46
C GLN A 95 -4.11 -5.13 10.58
N ALA A 96 -3.80 -6.06 9.68
CA ALA A 96 -4.39 -7.40 9.67
C ALA A 96 -3.80 -8.30 10.75
N LYS A 97 -2.52 -8.10 11.07
CA LYS A 97 -1.76 -8.94 12.02
C LYS A 97 -1.84 -10.41 11.60
N VAL A 98 -1.50 -10.65 10.34
CA VAL A 98 -1.56 -12.00 9.73
C VAL A 98 -0.82 -12.99 10.61
N GLU A 99 -1.50 -14.08 10.96
CA GLU A 99 -0.97 -15.12 11.84
C GLU A 99 -0.10 -16.11 11.10
N ILE A 100 0.86 -16.71 11.81
CA ILE A 100 1.72 -17.77 11.28
C ILE A 100 0.85 -18.95 10.82
N GLY A 101 1.15 -19.46 9.62
CA GLY A 101 0.42 -20.58 9.04
C GLY A 101 -0.82 -20.20 8.22
N SER A 102 -1.22 -18.93 8.23
CA SER A 102 -2.40 -18.44 7.50
C SER A 102 -2.28 -18.60 5.97
N THR A 103 -3.42 -18.63 5.33
CA THR A 103 -3.58 -18.52 3.87
C THR A 103 -3.96 -17.09 3.49
N VAL A 104 -3.28 -16.53 2.48
CA VAL A 104 -3.43 -15.13 2.06
C VAL A 104 -3.71 -15.05 0.56
N ALA A 105 -4.66 -14.22 0.13
CA ALA A 105 -4.87 -13.85 -1.27
C ALA A 105 -4.59 -12.36 -1.48
N VAL A 106 -3.83 -12.03 -2.53
CA VAL A 106 -3.42 -10.66 -2.87
C VAL A 106 -3.88 -10.34 -4.29
N PHE A 107 -4.79 -9.40 -4.43
CA PHE A 107 -5.33 -8.96 -5.71
C PHE A 107 -4.60 -7.70 -6.20
N GLY A 108 -3.92 -7.84 -7.33
CA GLY A 108 -3.04 -6.81 -7.90
C GLY A 108 -1.60 -6.93 -7.40
N LEU A 109 -0.68 -7.27 -8.31
CA LEU A 109 0.76 -7.46 -8.03
C LEU A 109 1.60 -6.26 -8.50
N GLY A 110 1.07 -5.06 -8.28
CA GLY A 110 1.82 -3.81 -8.38
C GLY A 110 2.69 -3.56 -7.15
N GLY A 111 3.19 -2.33 -7.02
CA GLY A 111 4.07 -1.95 -5.92
C GLY A 111 3.50 -2.19 -4.52
N ILE A 112 2.18 -2.03 -4.32
CA ILE A 112 1.52 -2.32 -3.04
C ILE A 112 1.39 -3.84 -2.83
N GLY A 113 0.83 -4.56 -3.82
CA GLY A 113 0.58 -5.99 -3.68
C GLY A 113 1.84 -6.83 -3.48
N LEU A 114 2.95 -6.49 -4.16
CA LEU A 114 4.24 -7.14 -3.93
C LEU A 114 4.75 -6.91 -2.50
N ASN A 115 4.49 -5.74 -1.90
CA ASN A 115 4.79 -5.49 -0.51
C ASN A 115 3.85 -6.24 0.46
N VAL A 116 2.59 -6.46 0.09
CA VAL A 116 1.68 -7.34 0.83
C VAL A 116 2.19 -8.78 0.80
N ILE A 117 2.66 -9.27 -0.37
CA ILE A 117 3.24 -10.62 -0.49
C ILE A 117 4.45 -10.79 0.42
N GLN A 118 5.44 -9.88 0.35
CA GLN A 118 6.62 -10.02 1.22
C GLN A 118 6.29 -9.81 2.70
N GLY A 119 5.32 -8.95 3.03
CA GLY A 119 4.80 -8.81 4.39
C GLY A 119 4.17 -10.10 4.89
N SER A 120 3.38 -10.80 4.04
CA SER A 120 2.75 -12.09 4.36
C SER A 120 3.80 -13.19 4.57
N LYS A 121 4.85 -13.22 3.74
CA LYS A 121 6.00 -14.10 3.94
C LYS A 121 6.70 -13.81 5.27
N LEU A 122 6.93 -12.53 5.58
CA LEU A 122 7.56 -12.11 6.85
C LEU A 122 6.71 -12.49 8.07
N ALA A 123 5.37 -12.42 7.95
CA ALA A 123 4.43 -12.86 8.98
C ALA A 123 4.36 -14.38 9.15
N GLY A 124 4.94 -15.17 8.24
CA GLY A 124 4.91 -16.63 8.30
C GLY A 124 3.65 -17.26 7.71
N ALA A 125 2.97 -16.59 6.78
CA ALA A 125 1.86 -17.20 6.04
C ALA A 125 2.33 -18.47 5.31
N SER A 126 1.53 -19.53 5.37
CA SER A 126 1.86 -20.84 4.79
C SER A 126 1.58 -20.88 3.29
N ARG A 127 0.62 -20.11 2.82
CA ARG A 127 0.24 -20.02 1.41
C ARG A 127 -0.11 -18.58 1.04
N ILE A 128 0.46 -18.10 -0.06
CA ILE A 128 0.29 -16.72 -0.53
C ILE A 128 -0.08 -16.78 -2.02
N ILE A 129 -1.34 -16.50 -2.33
CA ILE A 129 -1.90 -16.51 -3.67
C ILE A 129 -1.88 -15.11 -4.24
N GLY A 130 -1.18 -14.90 -5.34
CA GLY A 130 -1.22 -13.64 -6.08
C GLY A 130 -2.19 -13.71 -7.26
N VAL A 131 -2.98 -12.66 -7.43
CA VAL A 131 -3.95 -12.52 -8.53
C VAL A 131 -3.60 -11.29 -9.35
N ASP A 132 -3.26 -11.47 -10.63
CA ASP A 132 -2.97 -10.34 -11.53
C ASP A 132 -3.29 -10.70 -12.99
N ILE A 133 -3.75 -9.70 -13.76
CA ILE A 133 -4.04 -9.86 -15.20
C ILE A 133 -2.79 -9.91 -16.06
N ASN A 134 -1.64 -9.43 -15.55
CA ASN A 134 -0.35 -9.46 -16.20
C ASN A 134 0.45 -10.69 -15.73
N SER A 135 0.60 -11.69 -16.62
CA SER A 135 1.34 -12.93 -16.31
C SER A 135 2.83 -12.70 -16.02
N GLU A 136 3.42 -11.59 -16.46
CA GLU A 136 4.83 -11.28 -16.16
C GLU A 136 5.08 -11.00 -14.68
N ARG A 137 4.03 -10.64 -13.93
CA ARG A 137 4.09 -10.44 -12.48
C ARG A 137 4.33 -11.72 -11.68
N GLU A 138 4.10 -12.89 -12.29
CA GLU A 138 4.28 -14.19 -11.62
C GLU A 138 5.71 -14.40 -11.11
N LEU A 139 6.71 -14.16 -11.96
CA LEU A 139 8.12 -14.37 -11.58
C LEU A 139 8.53 -13.45 -10.42
N LEU A 140 8.14 -12.18 -10.51
CA LEU A 140 8.45 -11.22 -9.47
C LEU A 140 7.69 -11.55 -8.17
N GLY A 141 6.41 -11.91 -8.26
CA GLY A 141 5.62 -12.35 -7.11
C GLY A 141 6.26 -13.54 -6.38
N LYS A 142 6.74 -14.55 -7.13
CA LYS A 142 7.45 -15.70 -6.55
C LYS A 142 8.74 -15.28 -5.84
N LYS A 143 9.50 -14.34 -6.41
CA LYS A 143 10.71 -13.79 -5.77
C LYS A 143 10.40 -13.16 -4.41
N PHE A 144 9.25 -12.48 -4.29
CA PHE A 144 8.78 -11.87 -3.04
C PHE A 144 8.14 -12.86 -2.06
N GLY A 145 7.86 -14.10 -2.48
CA GLY A 145 7.36 -15.16 -1.61
C GLY A 145 5.97 -15.68 -1.93
N MET A 146 5.39 -15.29 -3.06
CA MET A 146 4.15 -15.86 -3.56
C MET A 146 4.30 -17.36 -3.84
N THR A 147 3.33 -18.16 -3.42
CA THR A 147 3.32 -19.62 -3.65
C THR A 147 2.54 -19.98 -4.90
N ASP A 148 1.41 -19.37 -5.14
CA ASP A 148 0.50 -19.65 -6.25
C ASP A 148 0.15 -18.36 -7.01
N PHE A 149 -0.03 -18.48 -8.33
CA PHE A 149 -0.43 -17.37 -9.19
C PHE A 149 -1.71 -17.68 -9.95
N ILE A 150 -2.65 -16.75 -9.97
CA ILE A 150 -3.89 -16.84 -10.74
C ILE A 150 -3.97 -15.64 -11.68
N ASN A 151 -4.09 -15.91 -12.98
CA ASN A 151 -4.43 -14.87 -13.95
C ASN A 151 -5.95 -14.90 -14.22
N PRO A 152 -6.70 -13.84 -13.87
CA PRO A 152 -8.14 -13.77 -14.08
C PRO A 152 -8.59 -13.97 -15.53
N LYS A 153 -7.73 -13.69 -16.50
CA LYS A 153 -8.01 -13.90 -17.93
C LYS A 153 -7.93 -15.36 -18.38
N LYS A 154 -7.44 -16.25 -17.49
CA LYS A 154 -7.20 -17.67 -17.79
C LYS A 154 -8.08 -18.60 -16.97
N VAL A 155 -8.97 -18.08 -16.14
CA VAL A 155 -9.90 -18.84 -15.30
C VAL A 155 -11.31 -18.27 -15.43
N ASP A 156 -12.33 -19.11 -15.30
CA ASP A 156 -13.71 -18.69 -15.39
C ASP A 156 -14.14 -17.85 -14.19
N ASN A 157 -13.67 -18.21 -13.00
CA ASN A 157 -14.00 -17.53 -11.74
C ASN A 157 -12.81 -17.59 -10.78
N VAL A 158 -12.28 -16.43 -10.42
CA VAL A 158 -11.12 -16.32 -9.51
C VAL A 158 -11.48 -16.78 -8.09
N VAL A 159 -12.67 -16.43 -7.61
CA VAL A 159 -13.14 -16.83 -6.25
C VAL A 159 -13.21 -18.33 -6.14
N ASP A 160 -13.85 -19.00 -7.11
CA ASP A 160 -13.96 -20.45 -7.13
C ASP A 160 -12.59 -21.14 -7.21
N GLN A 161 -11.69 -20.59 -8.03
CA GLN A 161 -10.30 -21.10 -8.14
C GLN A 161 -9.55 -21.02 -6.81
N ILE A 162 -9.67 -19.88 -6.10
CA ILE A 162 -9.04 -19.70 -4.77
C ILE A 162 -9.65 -20.69 -3.77
N ILE A 163 -10.98 -20.81 -3.74
CA ILE A 163 -11.68 -21.73 -2.83
C ILE A 163 -11.31 -23.18 -3.14
N GLN A 164 -11.19 -23.56 -4.41
CA GLN A 164 -10.75 -24.91 -4.79
C GLN A 164 -9.34 -25.23 -4.27
N ILE A 165 -8.42 -24.24 -4.29
CA ILE A 165 -7.04 -24.41 -3.86
C ILE A 165 -6.92 -24.48 -2.32
N THR A 166 -7.77 -23.72 -1.58
CA THR A 166 -7.58 -23.46 -0.14
C THR A 166 -8.76 -23.83 0.74
N GLY A 167 -9.95 -23.99 0.19
CA GLY A 167 -11.21 -24.01 0.96
C GLY A 167 -11.71 -22.62 1.38
N GLY A 168 -10.99 -21.56 1.00
CA GLY A 168 -11.12 -20.17 1.40
C GLY A 168 -9.81 -19.67 2.01
N VAL A 169 -9.58 -18.36 2.03
CA VAL A 169 -8.38 -17.76 2.65
C VAL A 169 -8.70 -17.12 4.00
N ASP A 170 -7.73 -17.08 4.90
CA ASP A 170 -7.85 -16.40 6.17
C ASP A 170 -7.86 -14.88 5.98
N TYR A 171 -7.00 -14.38 5.08
CA TYR A 171 -6.88 -12.96 4.77
C TYR A 171 -6.87 -12.72 3.27
N SER A 172 -7.54 -11.67 2.82
CA SER A 172 -7.39 -11.17 1.46
C SER A 172 -7.06 -9.68 1.45
N PHE A 173 -6.29 -9.24 0.46
CA PHE A 173 -5.88 -7.84 0.29
C PHE A 173 -6.17 -7.40 -1.14
N GLU A 174 -7.02 -6.37 -1.27
CA GLU A 174 -7.29 -5.73 -2.56
C GLU A 174 -6.36 -4.52 -2.73
N CYS A 175 -5.52 -4.55 -3.77
CA CYS A 175 -4.43 -3.59 -4.00
C CYS A 175 -4.56 -2.83 -5.33
N ILE A 176 -5.74 -2.87 -5.98
CA ILE A 176 -5.99 -2.29 -7.31
C ILE A 176 -6.83 -1.02 -7.20
N GLY A 177 -7.88 -1.05 -6.38
CA GLY A 177 -8.92 -0.01 -6.31
C GLY A 177 -10.10 -0.29 -7.24
N ASN A 178 -10.42 -1.56 -7.49
CA ASN A 178 -11.55 -1.98 -8.32
C ASN A 178 -12.67 -2.56 -7.46
N VAL A 179 -13.87 -1.99 -7.50
CA VAL A 179 -15.00 -2.36 -6.63
C VAL A 179 -15.47 -3.81 -6.83
N ASP A 180 -15.39 -4.34 -8.06
CA ASP A 180 -15.74 -5.74 -8.33
C ASP A 180 -14.68 -6.69 -7.77
N VAL A 181 -13.40 -6.32 -7.83
CA VAL A 181 -12.31 -7.09 -7.25
C VAL A 181 -12.35 -7.03 -5.72
N MET A 182 -12.73 -5.90 -5.12
CA MET A 182 -12.96 -5.79 -3.67
C MET A 182 -13.99 -6.81 -3.21
N ARG A 183 -15.09 -7.00 -3.99
CA ARG A 183 -16.08 -8.01 -3.71
C ARG A 183 -15.52 -9.45 -3.84
N GLN A 184 -14.76 -9.74 -4.90
CA GLN A 184 -14.11 -11.04 -5.07
C GLN A 184 -13.15 -11.34 -3.90
N ALA A 185 -12.40 -10.35 -3.46
CA ALA A 185 -11.49 -10.46 -2.31
C ALA A 185 -12.24 -10.84 -1.02
N LEU A 186 -13.42 -10.27 -0.78
CA LEU A 186 -14.27 -10.68 0.33
C LEU A 186 -14.80 -12.11 0.16
N GLU A 187 -15.32 -12.42 -1.02
CA GLU A 187 -16.04 -13.67 -1.27
C GLU A 187 -15.10 -14.90 -1.26
N CYS A 188 -13.80 -14.74 -1.53
CA CYS A 188 -12.81 -15.82 -1.44
C CYS A 188 -12.35 -16.15 -0.02
N CYS A 189 -12.69 -15.32 0.97
CA CYS A 189 -12.33 -15.56 2.37
C CYS A 189 -13.14 -16.69 3.00
N HIS A 190 -12.60 -17.31 4.05
CA HIS A 190 -13.32 -18.29 4.86
C HIS A 190 -14.61 -17.72 5.45
N LYS A 191 -15.66 -18.52 5.46
CA LYS A 191 -16.84 -18.27 6.31
C LYS A 191 -16.41 -18.43 7.78
N GLY A 192 -16.97 -17.60 8.64
CA GLY A 192 -16.75 -17.67 10.09
C GLY A 192 -15.67 -16.72 10.60
N TRP A 193 -14.52 -16.59 9.92
CA TRP A 193 -13.40 -15.79 10.43
C TRP A 193 -12.62 -15.01 9.38
N GLY A 194 -12.80 -15.28 8.08
CA GLY A 194 -11.97 -14.65 7.02
C GLY A 194 -12.11 -13.14 6.96
N GLU A 195 -11.01 -12.46 6.78
CA GLU A 195 -10.92 -11.00 6.74
C GLU A 195 -10.44 -10.49 5.39
N SER A 196 -11.17 -9.55 4.81
CA SER A 196 -10.78 -8.89 3.56
C SER A 196 -10.43 -7.42 3.82
N TYR A 197 -9.25 -7.01 3.32
CA TYR A 197 -8.73 -5.65 3.49
C TYR A 197 -8.68 -4.91 2.16
N ILE A 198 -9.38 -3.77 2.10
CA ILE A 198 -9.33 -2.83 0.99
C ILE A 198 -8.15 -1.88 1.22
N ILE A 199 -7.21 -1.86 0.28
CA ILE A 199 -6.06 -0.96 0.24
C ILE A 199 -6.16 -0.05 -0.99
N GLY A 200 -6.59 -0.60 -2.11
CA GLY A 200 -6.75 0.13 -3.37
C GLY A 200 -7.77 1.26 -3.24
N VAL A 201 -7.53 2.35 -3.94
CA VAL A 201 -8.41 3.53 -3.92
C VAL A 201 -9.27 3.52 -5.18
N ALA A 202 -10.57 3.30 -5.01
CA ALA A 202 -11.55 3.36 -6.10
C ALA A 202 -11.77 4.81 -6.57
N GLY A 203 -12.30 4.96 -7.78
CA GLY A 203 -12.68 6.27 -8.32
C GLY A 203 -13.74 6.95 -7.47
N ALA A 204 -13.75 8.29 -7.46
CA ALA A 204 -14.73 9.08 -6.72
C ALA A 204 -16.17 8.69 -7.11
N GLY A 205 -17.03 8.48 -6.12
CA GLY A 205 -18.44 8.11 -6.28
C GLY A 205 -18.68 6.63 -6.57
N GLN A 206 -17.65 5.79 -6.65
CA GLN A 206 -17.85 4.34 -6.74
C GLN A 206 -18.16 3.76 -5.37
N GLU A 207 -19.07 2.80 -5.35
CA GLU A 207 -19.53 2.11 -4.15
C GLU A 207 -19.24 0.61 -4.22
N ILE A 208 -18.91 0.02 -3.09
CA ILE A 208 -18.76 -1.43 -2.95
C ILE A 208 -20.11 -2.07 -2.61
N SER A 209 -20.37 -3.27 -3.14
CA SER A 209 -21.60 -4.00 -2.83
C SER A 209 -21.32 -5.48 -2.64
N THR A 210 -22.04 -6.09 -1.69
CA THR A 210 -22.03 -7.54 -1.50
C THR A 210 -23.37 -8.01 -0.97
N ARG A 211 -23.65 -9.32 -1.08
CA ARG A 211 -24.82 -9.90 -0.46
C ARG A 211 -24.65 -9.89 1.07
N PRO A 212 -25.62 -9.38 1.85
CA PRO A 212 -25.50 -9.27 3.30
C PRO A 212 -25.10 -10.58 3.99
N PHE A 213 -25.53 -11.72 3.43
CA PHE A 213 -25.23 -13.04 3.97
C PHE A 213 -23.72 -13.38 3.97
N GLN A 214 -22.93 -12.72 3.15
CA GLN A 214 -21.46 -12.85 3.18
C GLN A 214 -20.89 -12.38 4.55
N LEU A 215 -21.46 -11.29 5.08
CA LEU A 215 -21.06 -10.74 6.38
C LEU A 215 -21.74 -11.46 7.54
N VAL A 216 -23.02 -11.82 7.40
CA VAL A 216 -23.75 -12.59 8.41
C VAL A 216 -23.07 -13.94 8.70
N THR A 217 -22.44 -14.55 7.70
CA THR A 217 -21.69 -15.80 7.86
C THR A 217 -20.27 -15.62 8.36
N GLY A 218 -19.92 -14.46 8.93
CA GLY A 218 -18.71 -14.23 9.70
C GLY A 218 -17.51 -13.67 8.94
N ARG A 219 -17.64 -13.40 7.63
CA ARG A 219 -16.59 -12.64 6.92
C ARG A 219 -16.55 -11.21 7.39
N SER A 220 -15.37 -10.62 7.43
CA SER A 220 -15.18 -9.20 7.76
C SER A 220 -14.63 -8.43 6.57
N TRP A 221 -15.23 -7.28 6.28
CA TRP A 221 -14.71 -6.34 5.29
C TRP A 221 -14.16 -5.12 6.00
N LYS A 222 -12.87 -4.86 5.81
CA LYS A 222 -12.13 -3.81 6.49
C LYS A 222 -11.34 -2.97 5.47
N GLY A 223 -10.91 -1.80 5.87
CA GLY A 223 -9.99 -0.96 5.09
C GLY A 223 -8.73 -0.64 5.87
N THR A 224 -7.71 -0.19 5.16
CA THR A 224 -6.50 0.33 5.78
C THR A 224 -5.92 1.48 4.97
N ALA A 225 -5.53 2.55 5.65
CA ALA A 225 -4.77 3.63 5.08
C ALA A 225 -3.33 3.56 5.60
N PHE A 226 -2.35 3.69 4.71
CA PHE A 226 -0.93 3.63 5.06
C PHE A 226 -0.55 2.33 5.80
N GLY A 227 -1.28 1.24 5.53
CA GLY A 227 -1.08 -0.06 6.17
C GLY A 227 -1.32 -0.07 7.67
N GLY A 228 -2.08 0.87 8.22
CA GLY A 228 -2.25 1.01 9.67
C GLY A 228 -1.00 1.51 10.40
N ALA A 229 0.08 1.81 9.68
CA ALA A 229 1.35 2.24 10.26
C ALA A 229 1.28 3.67 10.82
N ARG A 230 1.97 3.89 11.94
CA ARG A 230 2.23 5.22 12.50
C ARG A 230 3.54 5.73 11.92
N GLY A 231 3.47 6.77 11.08
CA GLY A 231 4.56 7.15 10.21
C GLY A 231 5.89 7.40 10.92
N ARG A 232 5.91 8.21 11.96
CA ARG A 232 7.14 8.54 12.71
C ARG A 232 7.65 7.38 13.58
N THR A 233 6.77 6.43 13.91
CA THR A 233 7.08 5.28 14.76
C THR A 233 7.48 4.06 13.96
N ASP A 234 6.77 3.75 12.86
CA ASP A 234 6.90 2.47 12.17
C ASP A 234 7.77 2.55 10.91
N VAL A 235 7.82 3.71 10.22
CA VAL A 235 8.69 3.86 9.06
C VAL A 235 10.17 3.61 9.37
N PRO A 236 10.75 4.12 10.49
CA PRO A 236 12.12 3.78 10.86
C PRO A 236 12.35 2.27 11.03
N LYS A 237 11.39 1.54 11.62
CA LYS A 237 11.47 0.08 11.77
C LYS A 237 11.49 -0.64 10.42
N ILE A 238 10.69 -0.18 9.46
CA ILE A 238 10.66 -0.75 8.11
C ILE A 238 11.97 -0.46 7.38
N VAL A 239 12.58 0.71 7.60
CA VAL A 239 13.93 1.02 7.11
C VAL A 239 14.95 0.03 7.70
N ASP A 240 14.89 -0.24 9.01
CA ASP A 240 15.77 -1.23 9.65
C ASP A 240 15.54 -2.64 9.06
N TRP A 241 14.29 -3.04 8.80
CA TRP A 241 14.02 -4.33 8.14
C TRP A 241 14.63 -4.43 6.74
N TYR A 242 14.64 -3.34 5.98
CA TYR A 242 15.33 -3.29 4.70
C TYR A 242 16.84 -3.42 4.87
N MET A 243 17.43 -2.65 5.77
CA MET A 243 18.87 -2.68 6.04
C MET A 243 19.34 -4.04 6.59
N ASP A 244 18.47 -4.73 7.35
CA ASP A 244 18.68 -6.10 7.84
C ASP A 244 18.38 -7.19 6.78
N GLN A 245 18.06 -6.80 5.54
CA GLN A 245 17.70 -7.71 4.43
C GLN A 245 16.47 -8.61 4.70
N LYS A 246 15.60 -8.18 5.63
CA LYS A 246 14.33 -8.88 5.91
C LYS A 246 13.27 -8.64 4.85
N ILE A 247 13.37 -7.51 4.15
CA ILE A 247 12.50 -7.10 3.04
C ILE A 247 13.34 -6.66 1.86
N ASN A 248 12.78 -6.79 0.66
CA ASN A 248 13.43 -6.42 -0.61
C ASN A 248 12.74 -5.19 -1.20
N ILE A 249 13.48 -4.12 -1.39
CA ILE A 249 13.02 -2.90 -2.06
C ILE A 249 13.70 -2.75 -3.42
N ASP A 250 14.92 -3.24 -3.57
CA ASP A 250 15.73 -3.06 -4.77
C ASP A 250 15.00 -3.53 -6.03
N ASP A 251 14.38 -4.69 -5.99
CA ASP A 251 13.66 -5.27 -7.12
C ASP A 251 12.31 -4.58 -7.43
N LEU A 252 11.82 -3.73 -6.54
CA LEU A 252 10.64 -2.92 -6.79
C LEU A 252 10.96 -1.68 -7.63
N ILE A 253 12.22 -1.20 -7.59
CA ILE A 253 12.65 -0.02 -8.33
C ILE A 253 13.09 -0.46 -9.71
N THR A 254 12.17 -0.34 -10.68
CA THR A 254 12.37 -0.78 -12.06
C THR A 254 13.02 0.28 -12.94
N HIS A 255 12.88 1.55 -12.56
CA HIS A 255 13.39 2.68 -13.34
C HIS A 255 13.95 3.77 -12.43
N THR A 256 15.05 4.38 -12.85
CA THR A 256 15.61 5.59 -12.25
C THR A 256 15.76 6.66 -13.34
N MET A 257 15.49 7.93 -13.01
CA MET A 257 15.57 9.02 -13.96
C MET A 257 15.79 10.36 -13.27
N LYS A 258 16.06 11.40 -14.05
CA LYS A 258 16.14 12.78 -13.57
C LYS A 258 14.73 13.38 -13.45
N LEU A 259 14.62 14.51 -12.74
CA LEU A 259 13.34 15.21 -12.56
C LEU A 259 12.74 15.68 -13.89
N GLU A 260 13.57 16.05 -14.86
CA GLU A 260 13.13 16.48 -16.19
C GLU A 260 12.36 15.41 -16.95
N ASP A 261 12.60 14.13 -16.63
CA ASP A 261 11.96 12.97 -17.26
C ASP A 261 10.70 12.49 -16.50
N ILE A 262 10.19 13.26 -15.52
CA ILE A 262 9.08 12.84 -14.65
C ILE A 262 7.82 12.42 -15.42
N ASN A 263 7.52 13.07 -16.54
CA ASN A 263 6.37 12.70 -17.38
C ASN A 263 6.52 11.29 -17.94
N LYS A 264 7.74 10.89 -18.35
CA LYS A 264 8.03 9.51 -18.78
C LYS A 264 7.79 8.49 -17.66
N ALA A 265 8.06 8.86 -16.40
CA ALA A 265 7.74 7.97 -15.26
C ALA A 265 6.23 7.71 -15.16
N PHE A 266 5.39 8.73 -15.40
CA PHE A 266 3.94 8.56 -15.43
C PHE A 266 3.48 7.72 -16.63
N ASP A 267 4.08 7.88 -17.80
CA ASP A 267 3.78 7.06 -18.98
C ASP A 267 4.09 5.58 -18.72
N LEU A 268 5.26 5.27 -18.17
CA LEU A 268 5.66 3.91 -17.76
C LEU A 268 4.74 3.32 -16.68
N MET A 269 4.21 4.15 -15.79
CA MET A 269 3.23 3.72 -14.80
C MET A 269 1.88 3.38 -15.47
N HIS A 270 1.41 4.21 -16.40
CA HIS A 270 0.15 3.99 -17.12
C HIS A 270 0.21 2.77 -18.04
N SER A 271 1.35 2.51 -18.69
CA SER A 271 1.56 1.29 -19.50
C SER A 271 1.70 0.02 -18.67
N GLY A 272 1.88 0.14 -17.35
CA GLY A 272 2.11 -0.99 -16.45
C GLY A 272 3.51 -1.60 -16.52
N GLU A 273 4.45 -0.96 -17.21
CA GLU A 273 5.85 -1.38 -17.33
C GLU A 273 6.62 -1.13 -16.03
N SER A 274 6.37 0.00 -15.36
CA SER A 274 7.03 0.33 -14.09
C SER A 274 6.30 -0.27 -12.89
N ILE A 275 7.06 -0.86 -11.96
CA ILE A 275 6.60 -1.10 -10.59
C ILE A 275 6.79 0.18 -9.77
N ARG A 276 8.02 0.74 -9.82
CA ARG A 276 8.37 2.01 -9.22
C ARG A 276 9.46 2.69 -10.03
N SER A 277 9.19 3.94 -10.39
CA SER A 277 10.18 4.87 -10.92
C SER A 277 10.67 5.78 -9.79
N VAL A 278 11.99 5.98 -9.69
CA VAL A 278 12.63 6.86 -8.70
C VAL A 278 13.33 8.00 -9.43
N VAL A 279 13.09 9.22 -8.96
CA VAL A 279 13.77 10.42 -9.45
C VAL A 279 15.03 10.64 -8.61
N ILE A 280 16.16 10.85 -9.29
CA ILE A 280 17.46 11.18 -8.68
C ILE A 280 17.74 12.66 -8.99
N TYR A 281 18.07 13.44 -7.95
CA TYR A 281 18.37 14.85 -7.99
C TYR A 281 19.88 15.11 -8.08
#